data_246228b7a2578734966c3bfa411b6819
#
_entry.id   246228b7a2578734966c3bfa411b6819
#
_cell.length_a   1.000
_cell.length_b   1.000
_cell.length_c   1.000
_cell.angle_alpha   90.00
_cell.angle_beta   90.00
_cell.angle_gamma   90.00
#
_symmetry.space_group_name_H-M   'P 1'
#
loop_
_entity.id
_entity.type
_entity.pdbx_description
1 polymer ?
#
loop_
_entity_poly.entity_id
_entity_poly.type
_entity_poly.pdbx_seq_one_letter_code
_entity_poly.pdbx_strand_id
1 'polypeptide(L)'
;EEKKKPGPLAGFSDKAMADFRKLGLPAMRHEEWKYARVSNLFRNDLRIGTEETGITQADMDKFRLPDADSATELVFINGIFNPALSVVRHLPEELIAISLEEAANGDYAEFVQANLGHSADYHPDGIHALNAAFANNGLFIAAKKGKLIEKPVYIYNLSDSRPGFIFAQPRTLVHVEAAAQLQIAEQYITIGGNES
;
A
#
# COMPACT_ATOMS: atom_id res chain seq x y z
N GLU A 1 6.84 -29.23 -5.59
CA GLU A 1 6.45 -27.86 -5.22
C GLU A 1 4.93 -27.81 -5.11
N GLU A 2 4.41 -27.77 -3.89
CA GLU A 2 2.96 -27.57 -3.67
C GLU A 2 2.59 -26.18 -4.23
N LYS A 3 1.74 -26.13 -5.23
CA LYS A 3 1.15 -24.88 -5.70
C LYS A 3 0.34 -24.29 -4.54
N LYS A 4 0.87 -23.23 -3.92
CA LYS A 4 0.16 -22.44 -2.91
C LYS A 4 -1.23 -22.11 -3.46
N LYS A 5 -2.31 -22.44 -2.73
CA LYS A 5 -3.67 -22.09 -3.17
C LYS A 5 -3.73 -20.58 -3.43
N PRO A 6 -4.40 -20.13 -4.51
CA PRO A 6 -4.54 -18.71 -4.77
C PRO A 6 -5.21 -18.04 -3.57
N GLY A 7 -4.63 -16.93 -3.10
CA GLY A 7 -5.19 -16.12 -2.01
C GLY A 7 -6.54 -15.48 -2.39
N PRO A 8 -7.27 -14.92 -1.44
CA PRO A 8 -8.61 -14.34 -1.66
C PRO A 8 -8.63 -13.20 -2.67
N LEU A 9 -7.50 -12.50 -2.83
CA LEU A 9 -7.35 -11.37 -3.74
C LEU A 9 -6.79 -11.76 -5.11
N ALA A 10 -6.45 -13.03 -5.34
CA ALA A 10 -5.81 -13.47 -6.59
C ALA A 10 -6.67 -13.13 -7.83
N GLY A 11 -7.96 -13.42 -7.79
CA GLY A 11 -8.87 -13.10 -8.90
C GLY A 11 -8.97 -11.60 -9.19
N PHE A 12 -8.91 -10.76 -8.15
CA PHE A 12 -8.88 -9.30 -8.29
C PHE A 12 -7.55 -8.85 -8.93
N SER A 13 -6.42 -9.32 -8.45
CA SER A 13 -5.10 -9.00 -8.98
C SER A 13 -4.91 -9.46 -10.42
N ASP A 14 -5.39 -10.67 -10.77
CA ASP A 14 -5.34 -11.21 -12.13
C ASP A 14 -6.16 -10.36 -13.10
N LYS A 15 -7.38 -9.97 -12.70
CA LYS A 15 -8.23 -9.08 -13.48
C LYS A 15 -7.55 -7.73 -13.69
N ALA A 16 -7.01 -7.13 -12.63
CA ALA A 16 -6.32 -5.85 -12.70
C ALA A 16 -5.09 -5.90 -13.62
N MET A 17 -4.32 -6.99 -13.57
CA MET A 17 -3.20 -7.21 -14.50
C MET A 17 -3.66 -7.34 -15.95
N ALA A 18 -4.80 -8.01 -16.20
CA ALA A 18 -5.38 -8.10 -17.53
C ALA A 18 -5.86 -6.74 -18.05
N ASP A 19 -6.44 -5.91 -17.18
CA ASP A 19 -6.85 -4.55 -17.51
C ASP A 19 -5.64 -3.66 -17.80
N PHE A 20 -4.55 -3.76 -16.99
CA PHE A 20 -3.29 -3.10 -17.29
C PHE A 20 -2.73 -3.46 -18.67
N ARG A 21 -2.75 -4.74 -19.03
CA ARG A 21 -2.28 -5.19 -20.36
C ARG A 21 -3.08 -4.58 -21.52
N LYS A 22 -4.36 -4.29 -21.31
CA LYS A 22 -5.22 -3.63 -22.32
C LYS A 22 -5.00 -2.13 -22.36
N LEU A 23 -4.93 -1.47 -21.20
CA LEU A 23 -4.82 -0.02 -21.07
C LEU A 23 -3.39 0.47 -21.35
N GLY A 24 -2.38 -0.29 -20.94
CA GLY A 24 -0.98 0.08 -21.02
C GLY A 24 -0.62 1.25 -20.12
N LEU A 25 0.61 1.74 -20.27
CA LEU A 25 1.07 2.94 -19.56
C LEU A 25 0.44 4.19 -20.16
N PRO A 26 0.01 5.15 -19.33
CA PRO A 26 -0.52 6.40 -19.82
C PRO A 26 0.54 7.19 -20.60
N ALA A 27 0.10 7.82 -21.67
CA ALA A 27 0.92 8.67 -22.52
C ALA A 27 0.47 10.14 -22.39
N MET A 28 1.37 11.08 -22.73
CA MET A 28 1.07 12.53 -22.70
C MET A 28 -0.11 12.96 -23.59
N ARG A 29 -0.55 12.11 -24.54
CA ARG A 29 -1.76 12.33 -25.34
C ARG A 29 -3.07 12.16 -24.53
N HIS A 30 -3.02 11.51 -23.38
CA HIS A 30 -4.15 11.39 -22.47
C HIS A 30 -4.22 12.68 -21.63
N GLU A 31 -5.35 13.35 -21.64
CA GLU A 31 -5.51 14.70 -21.06
C GLU A 31 -5.08 14.75 -19.59
N GLU A 32 -5.43 13.73 -18.80
CA GLU A 32 -5.09 13.63 -17.37
C GLU A 32 -3.58 13.48 -17.11
N TRP A 33 -2.83 12.94 -18.11
CA TRP A 33 -1.39 12.68 -18.01
C TRP A 33 -0.54 13.64 -18.85
N LYS A 34 -1.16 14.69 -19.41
CA LYS A 34 -0.50 15.65 -20.31
C LYS A 34 0.78 16.27 -19.75
N TYR A 35 0.78 16.51 -18.44
CA TYR A 35 1.92 17.15 -17.75
C TYR A 35 2.79 16.15 -16.97
N ALA A 36 2.46 14.86 -16.95
CA ALA A 36 3.18 13.82 -16.21
C ALA A 36 3.77 12.78 -17.17
N ARG A 37 5.12 12.74 -17.24
CA ARG A 37 5.85 11.81 -18.12
C ARG A 37 6.10 10.47 -17.40
N VAL A 38 5.06 9.81 -16.94
CA VAL A 38 5.16 8.55 -16.18
C VAL A 38 5.90 7.46 -16.94
N SER A 39 5.75 7.41 -18.27
CA SER A 39 6.43 6.42 -19.11
C SER A 39 7.96 6.47 -19.01
N ASN A 40 8.55 7.60 -18.58
CA ASN A 40 10.00 7.70 -18.41
C ASN A 40 10.50 6.88 -17.22
N LEU A 41 9.69 6.69 -16.19
CA LEU A 41 10.04 5.87 -15.01
C LEU A 41 10.25 4.40 -15.41
N PHE A 42 9.49 3.92 -16.39
CA PHE A 42 9.54 2.53 -16.87
C PHE A 42 10.64 2.26 -17.90
N ARG A 43 11.51 3.26 -18.18
CA ARG A 43 12.72 3.05 -18.98
C ARG A 43 13.89 2.51 -18.16
N ASN A 44 13.81 2.63 -16.85
CA ASN A 44 14.79 2.08 -15.93
C ASN A 44 14.59 0.56 -15.78
N ASP A 45 15.65 -0.14 -15.44
CA ASP A 45 15.58 -1.56 -15.05
C ASP A 45 14.95 -1.66 -13.66
N LEU A 46 13.62 -1.76 -13.63
CA LEU A 46 12.84 -1.79 -12.40
C LEU A 46 12.72 -3.21 -11.87
N ARG A 47 13.07 -3.40 -10.61
CA ARG A 47 12.90 -4.65 -9.90
C ARG A 47 11.63 -4.61 -9.08
N ILE A 48 10.82 -5.67 -9.16
CA ILE A 48 9.69 -5.84 -8.26
C ILE A 48 10.23 -6.01 -6.85
N GLY A 49 9.67 -5.24 -5.91
CA GLY A 49 10.05 -5.31 -4.51
C GLY A 49 9.81 -6.69 -3.90
N THR A 50 10.70 -7.11 -3.02
CA THR A 50 10.58 -8.32 -2.21
C THR A 50 10.56 -7.95 -0.74
N GLU A 51 10.03 -8.85 0.10
CA GLU A 51 10.03 -8.67 1.57
C GLU A 51 11.44 -8.80 2.16
N GLU A 52 12.31 -9.55 1.50
CA GLU A 52 13.69 -9.78 1.95
C GLU A 52 14.55 -8.54 1.63
N THR A 53 14.65 -7.68 2.61
CA THR A 53 15.52 -6.49 2.58
C THR A 53 16.38 -6.45 3.84
N GLY A 54 17.48 -5.71 3.77
CA GLY A 54 18.29 -5.44 4.96
C GLY A 54 17.80 -4.22 5.77
N ILE A 55 16.54 -3.79 5.61
CA ILE A 55 15.95 -2.69 6.39
C ILE A 55 15.64 -3.19 7.79
N THR A 56 16.12 -2.44 8.78
CA THR A 56 16.01 -2.74 10.21
C THR A 56 15.19 -1.67 10.93
N GLN A 57 14.82 -1.93 12.19
CA GLN A 57 14.21 -0.92 13.06
C GLN A 57 15.10 0.33 13.19
N ALA A 58 16.42 0.17 13.25
CA ALA A 58 17.35 1.29 13.33
C ALA A 58 17.35 2.17 12.07
N ASP A 59 16.99 1.61 10.92
CA ASP A 59 16.78 2.41 9.70
C ASP A 59 15.48 3.19 9.78
N MET A 60 14.41 2.57 10.30
CA MET A 60 13.13 3.22 10.56
C MET A 60 13.25 4.41 11.51
N ASP A 61 13.98 4.24 12.61
CA ASP A 61 14.13 5.25 13.67
C ASP A 61 14.68 6.59 13.17
N LYS A 62 15.41 6.57 12.04
CA LYS A 62 15.94 7.79 11.40
C LYS A 62 14.85 8.66 10.75
N PHE A 63 13.70 8.09 10.46
CA PHE A 63 12.63 8.72 9.68
C PHE A 63 11.33 8.86 10.44
N ARG A 64 11.32 8.50 11.74
CA ARG A 64 10.10 8.56 12.54
C ARG A 64 9.56 9.99 12.63
N LEU A 65 8.27 10.10 12.43
CA LEU A 65 7.53 11.36 12.55
C LEU A 65 7.46 11.80 14.04
N PRO A 66 7.21 13.09 14.31
CA PRO A 66 7.04 13.57 15.67
C PRO A 66 5.96 12.78 16.43
N ASP A 67 6.17 12.56 17.72
CA ASP A 67 5.26 11.83 18.63
C ASP A 67 4.95 10.37 18.21
N ALA A 68 5.78 9.77 17.37
CA ALA A 68 5.63 8.40 16.88
C ALA A 68 5.49 7.36 18.02
N ASP A 69 6.11 7.61 19.20
CA ASP A 69 6.00 6.72 20.34
C ASP A 69 4.57 6.58 20.90
N SER A 70 3.69 7.50 20.58
CA SER A 70 2.26 7.44 20.95
C SER A 70 1.34 7.09 19.78
N ALA A 71 1.83 7.07 18.56
CA ALA A 71 1.09 6.81 17.33
C ALA A 71 1.11 5.31 16.94
N THR A 72 0.13 4.86 16.18
CA THR A 72 0.24 3.60 15.44
C THR A 72 1.15 3.82 14.24
N GLU A 73 2.15 2.98 14.07
CA GLU A 73 3.14 3.05 12.99
C GLU A 73 3.00 1.82 12.09
N LEU A 74 2.69 2.02 10.83
CA LEU A 74 2.49 0.97 9.84
C LEU A 74 3.55 1.11 8.75
N VAL A 75 4.19 0.02 8.39
CA VAL A 75 5.38 0.03 7.53
C VAL A 75 5.14 -0.77 6.28
N PHE A 76 5.42 -0.15 5.14
CA PHE A 76 5.63 -0.85 3.88
C PHE A 76 7.11 -0.89 3.55
N ILE A 77 7.58 -2.03 3.07
CA ILE A 77 8.92 -2.18 2.48
C ILE A 77 8.75 -2.60 1.03
N ASN A 78 9.30 -1.82 0.11
CA ASN A 78 9.23 -2.10 -1.33
C ASN A 78 7.78 -2.30 -1.84
N GLY A 79 6.81 -1.63 -1.22
CA GLY A 79 5.40 -1.74 -1.57
C GLY A 79 4.66 -2.92 -0.93
N ILE A 80 5.30 -3.66 -0.02
CA ILE A 80 4.72 -4.80 0.71
C ILE A 80 4.52 -4.39 2.17
N PHE A 81 3.31 -4.56 2.70
CA PHE A 81 3.03 -4.31 4.11
C PHE A 81 3.85 -5.23 5.00
N ASN A 82 4.58 -4.67 5.96
CA ASN A 82 5.47 -5.38 6.86
C ASN A 82 4.98 -5.31 8.31
N PRO A 83 4.27 -6.34 8.80
CA PRO A 83 3.77 -6.38 10.18
C PRO A 83 4.88 -6.41 11.24
N ALA A 84 6.05 -6.97 10.91
CA ALA A 84 7.15 -7.14 11.86
C ALA A 84 7.80 -5.80 12.28
N LEU A 85 7.78 -4.80 11.39
CA LEU A 85 8.26 -3.45 11.67
C LEU A 85 7.11 -2.48 12.01
N SER A 86 5.87 -2.95 11.98
CA SER A 86 4.69 -2.15 12.31
C SER A 86 4.33 -2.29 13.79
N VAL A 87 3.79 -1.21 14.36
CA VAL A 87 3.34 -1.19 15.76
C VAL A 87 1.94 -0.59 15.83
N VAL A 88 0.95 -1.40 16.17
CA VAL A 88 -0.42 -0.93 16.44
C VAL A 88 -0.55 -0.64 17.92
N ARG A 89 -0.81 0.62 18.28
CA ARG A 89 -0.92 1.06 19.68
C ARG A 89 -2.36 1.27 20.16
N HIS A 90 -3.32 1.32 19.24
CA HIS A 90 -4.74 1.40 19.56
C HIS A 90 -5.29 0.02 19.91
N LEU A 91 -6.34 -0.01 20.72
CA LEU A 91 -7.03 -1.26 21.07
C LEU A 91 -7.80 -1.80 19.84
N PRO A 92 -7.94 -3.13 19.70
CA PRO A 92 -8.66 -3.73 18.58
C PRO A 92 -10.13 -3.28 18.45
N GLU A 93 -10.77 -2.89 19.55
CA GLU A 93 -12.12 -2.31 19.56
C GLU A 93 -12.16 -0.84 19.10
N GLU A 94 -11.02 -0.23 18.82
CA GLU A 94 -10.90 1.14 18.34
C GLU A 94 -10.39 1.18 16.89
N LEU A 95 -9.26 0.51 16.64
CA LEU A 95 -8.58 0.49 15.35
C LEU A 95 -8.11 -0.93 15.02
N ILE A 96 -8.40 -1.34 13.81
CA ILE A 96 -7.82 -2.54 13.18
C ILE A 96 -6.81 -2.08 12.13
N ALA A 97 -5.62 -2.70 12.11
CA ALA A 97 -4.63 -2.53 11.06
C ALA A 97 -3.99 -3.90 10.78
N ILE A 98 -4.34 -4.50 9.66
CA ILE A 98 -3.96 -5.86 9.26
C ILE A 98 -3.61 -5.90 7.76
N SER A 99 -3.04 -7.00 7.30
CA SER A 99 -2.84 -7.17 5.86
C SER A 99 -4.19 -7.18 5.12
N LEU A 100 -4.19 -6.67 3.89
CA LEU A 100 -5.40 -6.67 3.07
C LEU A 100 -5.87 -8.10 2.76
N GLU A 101 -4.95 -9.06 2.67
CA GLU A 101 -5.27 -10.48 2.51
C GLU A 101 -6.00 -11.05 3.73
N GLU A 102 -5.54 -10.73 4.94
CA GLU A 102 -6.20 -11.11 6.18
C GLU A 102 -7.61 -10.51 6.29
N ALA A 103 -7.76 -9.23 5.95
CA ALA A 103 -9.07 -8.57 5.91
C ALA A 103 -10.02 -9.23 4.91
N ALA A 104 -9.51 -9.64 3.74
CA ALA A 104 -10.30 -10.31 2.70
C ALA A 104 -10.70 -11.75 3.06
N ASN A 105 -10.04 -12.38 4.03
CA ASN A 105 -10.37 -13.72 4.55
C ASN A 105 -11.18 -13.70 5.85
N GLY A 106 -11.26 -12.54 6.51
CA GLY A 106 -11.86 -12.40 7.86
C GLY A 106 -13.18 -11.63 7.85
N ASP A 107 -13.42 -10.94 8.96
CA ASP A 107 -14.67 -10.22 9.23
C ASP A 107 -14.94 -9.06 8.24
N TYR A 108 -13.92 -8.62 7.52
CA TYR A 108 -14.02 -7.53 6.54
C TYR A 108 -14.12 -8.00 5.09
N ALA A 109 -14.27 -9.32 4.85
CA ALA A 109 -14.29 -9.90 3.50
C ALA A 109 -15.32 -9.23 2.58
N GLU A 110 -16.55 -9.03 3.05
CA GLU A 110 -17.60 -8.36 2.28
C GLU A 110 -17.26 -6.90 1.98
N PHE A 111 -16.71 -6.17 2.97
CA PHE A 111 -16.29 -4.79 2.77
C PHE A 111 -15.15 -4.68 1.76
N VAL A 112 -14.15 -5.54 1.86
CA VAL A 112 -13.02 -5.58 0.92
C VAL A 112 -13.52 -5.89 -0.49
N GLN A 113 -14.39 -6.90 -0.65
CA GLN A 113 -14.95 -7.27 -1.95
C GLN A 113 -15.74 -6.13 -2.59
N ALA A 114 -16.50 -5.37 -1.80
CA ALA A 114 -17.33 -4.27 -2.31
C ALA A 114 -16.55 -3.01 -2.65
N ASN A 115 -15.39 -2.76 -1.98
CA ASN A 115 -14.72 -1.47 -2.07
C ASN A 115 -13.31 -1.52 -2.68
N LEU A 116 -12.67 -2.71 -2.69
CA LEU A 116 -11.36 -2.84 -3.31
C LEU A 116 -11.46 -2.64 -4.82
N GLY A 117 -10.82 -1.62 -5.35
CA GLY A 117 -10.88 -1.30 -6.79
C GLY A 117 -11.93 -0.26 -7.17
N HIS A 118 -12.75 0.22 -6.23
CA HIS A 118 -13.75 1.25 -6.50
C HIS A 118 -13.15 2.52 -7.14
N SER A 119 -11.89 2.85 -6.86
CA SER A 119 -11.19 3.96 -7.53
C SER A 119 -11.07 3.79 -9.05
N ALA A 120 -11.05 2.57 -9.56
CA ALA A 120 -10.99 2.30 -11.00
C ALA A 120 -12.28 2.68 -11.73
N ASP A 121 -13.40 2.78 -11.04
CA ASP A 121 -14.68 3.19 -11.61
C ASP A 121 -14.66 4.68 -11.99
N TYR A 122 -13.84 5.48 -11.29
CA TYR A 122 -13.70 6.92 -11.53
C TYR A 122 -12.54 7.26 -12.46
N HIS A 123 -11.45 6.51 -12.38
CA HIS A 123 -10.23 6.74 -13.16
C HIS A 123 -9.66 5.43 -13.71
N PRO A 124 -10.27 4.89 -14.79
CA PRO A 124 -9.82 3.64 -15.38
C PRO A 124 -8.57 3.88 -16.24
N ASP A 125 -7.40 3.94 -15.63
CA ASP A 125 -6.12 4.04 -16.32
C ASP A 125 -5.15 2.90 -15.98
N GLY A 126 -4.07 2.78 -16.75
CA GLY A 126 -3.12 1.70 -16.60
C GLY A 126 -2.33 1.75 -15.29
N ILE A 127 -2.10 2.93 -14.68
CA ILE A 127 -1.38 3.04 -13.40
C ILE A 127 -2.25 2.51 -12.27
N HIS A 128 -3.53 2.86 -12.24
CA HIS A 128 -4.48 2.32 -11.27
C HIS A 128 -4.61 0.79 -11.40
N ALA A 129 -4.73 0.29 -12.64
CA ALA A 129 -4.79 -1.14 -12.90
C ALA A 129 -3.50 -1.85 -12.45
N LEU A 130 -2.33 -1.26 -12.72
CA LEU A 130 -1.05 -1.81 -12.30
C LEU A 130 -0.91 -1.85 -10.77
N ASN A 131 -1.28 -0.77 -10.07
CA ASN A 131 -1.29 -0.77 -8.60
C ASN A 131 -2.27 -1.82 -8.04
N ALA A 132 -3.45 -1.96 -8.62
CA ALA A 132 -4.44 -2.95 -8.21
C ALA A 132 -3.93 -4.40 -8.39
N ALA A 133 -3.07 -4.67 -9.37
CA ALA A 133 -2.48 -5.99 -9.58
C ALA A 133 -1.56 -6.44 -8.43
N PHE A 134 -1.07 -5.52 -7.61
CA PHE A 134 -0.25 -5.80 -6.41
C PHE A 134 -1.04 -5.71 -5.09
N ALA A 135 -2.37 -5.73 -5.13
CA ALA A 135 -3.21 -5.57 -3.94
C ALA A 135 -2.98 -6.61 -2.84
N ASN A 136 -2.48 -7.80 -3.17
CA ASN A 136 -2.14 -8.85 -2.20
C ASN A 136 -1.13 -8.39 -1.13
N ASN A 137 -0.32 -7.39 -1.43
CA ASN A 137 0.71 -6.85 -0.55
C ASN A 137 0.21 -5.66 0.30
N GLY A 138 -1.09 -5.38 0.23
CA GLY A 138 -1.70 -4.18 0.80
C GLY A 138 -1.97 -4.24 2.30
N LEU A 139 -2.39 -3.09 2.81
CA LEU A 139 -2.79 -2.84 4.18
C LEU A 139 -4.30 -2.53 4.23
N PHE A 140 -4.96 -3.03 5.27
CA PHE A 140 -6.33 -2.67 5.63
C PHE A 140 -6.34 -1.95 6.98
N ILE A 141 -7.06 -0.83 7.06
CA ILE A 141 -7.25 -0.08 8.29
C ILE A 141 -8.75 0.11 8.51
N ALA A 142 -9.25 -0.17 9.72
CA ALA A 142 -10.63 0.13 10.09
C ALA A 142 -10.68 0.90 11.42
N ALA A 143 -11.25 2.10 11.40
CA ALA A 143 -11.65 2.81 12.61
C ALA A 143 -13.08 2.42 12.98
N LYS A 144 -13.26 1.88 14.19
CA LYS A 144 -14.52 1.31 14.65
C LYS A 144 -15.58 2.37 14.93
N LYS A 145 -16.84 2.00 14.76
CA LYS A 145 -18.01 2.85 14.94
C LYS A 145 -17.98 3.70 16.21
N GLY A 146 -18.12 5.00 16.03
CA GLY A 146 -18.19 5.97 17.13
C GLY A 146 -16.86 6.22 17.84
N LYS A 147 -15.74 5.69 17.34
CA LYS A 147 -14.42 5.87 17.95
C LYS A 147 -13.71 7.11 17.39
N LEU A 148 -13.16 7.89 18.29
CA LEU A 148 -12.25 8.99 17.97
C LEU A 148 -10.81 8.47 18.13
N ILE A 149 -10.12 8.29 17.00
CA ILE A 149 -8.72 7.90 17.01
C ILE A 149 -7.87 9.16 17.18
N GLU A 150 -7.60 9.52 18.44
CA GLU A 150 -6.96 10.80 18.80
C GLU A 150 -5.52 10.90 18.31
N LYS A 151 -4.78 9.79 18.35
CA LYS A 151 -3.41 9.75 17.87
C LYS A 151 -3.38 9.35 16.39
N PRO A 152 -2.55 10.00 15.57
CA PRO A 152 -2.49 9.68 14.15
C PRO A 152 -1.99 8.26 13.91
N VAL A 153 -2.38 7.71 12.75
CA VAL A 153 -1.77 6.52 12.17
C VAL A 153 -0.71 7.00 11.18
N TYR A 154 0.53 6.62 11.39
CA TYR A 154 1.63 6.91 10.49
C TYR A 154 1.88 5.73 9.57
N ILE A 155 1.96 5.98 8.27
CA ILE A 155 2.31 4.98 7.26
C ILE A 155 3.66 5.37 6.66
N TYR A 156 4.65 4.50 6.82
CA TYR A 156 5.99 4.67 6.27
C TYR A 156 6.15 3.77 5.05
N ASN A 157 6.31 4.36 3.89
CA ASN A 157 6.56 3.66 2.63
C ASN A 157 8.07 3.71 2.34
N LEU A 158 8.80 2.66 2.69
CA LEU A 158 10.25 2.54 2.51
C LEU A 158 10.57 1.80 1.22
N SER A 159 11.39 2.40 0.37
CA SER A 159 11.96 1.76 -0.81
C SER A 159 13.45 1.53 -0.62
N ASP A 160 13.88 0.27 -0.64
CA ASP A 160 15.29 -0.11 -0.57
C ASP A 160 15.90 -0.12 -1.97
N SER A 161 16.51 1.00 -2.36
CA SER A 161 17.15 1.15 -3.67
C SER A 161 18.63 0.75 -3.70
N ARG A 162 19.18 0.22 -2.61
CA ARG A 162 20.59 -0.25 -2.56
C ARG A 162 20.91 -1.30 -3.63
N PRO A 163 20.02 -2.26 -3.94
CA PRO A 163 20.26 -3.21 -5.03
C PRO A 163 19.89 -2.70 -6.44
N GLY A 164 19.30 -1.51 -6.56
CA GLY A 164 18.85 -0.92 -7.82
C GLY A 164 17.50 -0.24 -7.73
N PHE A 165 16.92 0.16 -8.86
CA PHE A 165 15.60 0.78 -8.89
C PHE A 165 14.50 -0.20 -8.48
N ILE A 166 13.71 0.15 -7.49
CA ILE A 166 12.61 -0.67 -6.98
C ILE A 166 11.28 -0.15 -7.51
N PHE A 167 10.47 -1.07 -8.01
CA PHE A 167 9.07 -0.83 -8.35
C PHE A 167 8.20 -1.19 -7.15
N ALA A 168 7.87 -0.18 -6.35
CA ALA A 168 7.02 -0.32 -5.17
C ALA A 168 5.58 0.09 -5.49
N GLN A 169 4.61 -0.72 -5.09
CA GLN A 169 3.17 -0.50 -5.31
C GLN A 169 2.40 -0.66 -3.99
N PRO A 170 2.60 0.25 -3.02
CA PRO A 170 1.84 0.20 -1.78
C PRO A 170 0.35 0.44 -2.06
N ARG A 171 -0.50 -0.25 -1.31
CA ARG A 171 -1.95 -0.07 -1.38
C ARG A 171 -2.55 -0.15 0.00
N THR A 172 -3.35 0.85 0.36
CA THR A 172 -4.09 0.88 1.63
C THR A 172 -5.58 1.01 1.34
N LEU A 173 -6.38 0.14 1.97
CA LEU A 173 -7.83 0.26 2.01
C LEU A 173 -8.24 0.72 3.41
N VAL A 174 -8.94 1.85 3.49
CA VAL A 174 -9.35 2.45 4.76
C VAL A 174 -10.86 2.41 4.90
N HIS A 175 -11.33 1.88 6.03
CA HIS A 175 -12.73 1.87 6.43
C HIS A 175 -12.91 2.71 7.69
N VAL A 176 -13.58 3.84 7.57
CA VAL A 176 -13.97 4.66 8.72
C VAL A 176 -15.45 4.43 8.96
N GLU A 177 -15.76 3.68 10.02
CA GLU A 177 -17.14 3.32 10.34
C GLU A 177 -17.95 4.55 10.81
N ALA A 178 -19.28 4.43 10.89
CA ALA A 178 -20.18 5.54 11.20
C ALA A 178 -19.77 6.26 12.50
N ALA A 179 -19.69 7.61 12.44
CA ALA A 179 -19.29 8.49 13.53
C ALA A 179 -17.88 8.24 14.09
N ALA A 180 -17.01 7.52 13.37
CA ALA A 180 -15.60 7.40 13.72
C ALA A 180 -14.78 8.54 13.10
N GLN A 181 -13.61 8.82 13.70
CA GLN A 181 -12.64 9.79 13.19
C GLN A 181 -11.25 9.17 13.20
N LEU A 182 -10.50 9.38 12.13
CA LEU A 182 -9.15 8.87 11.94
C LEU A 182 -8.29 9.91 11.22
N GLN A 183 -7.05 10.07 11.67
CA GLN A 183 -6.03 10.86 10.98
C GLN A 183 -4.91 9.93 10.51
N ILE A 184 -4.56 10.03 9.23
CA ILE A 184 -3.46 9.27 8.63
C ILE A 184 -2.44 10.26 8.07
N ALA A 185 -1.16 10.03 8.33
CA ALA A 185 -0.06 10.70 7.67
C ALA A 185 0.83 9.66 6.99
N GLU A 186 1.10 9.85 5.71
CA GLU A 186 1.97 8.97 4.92
C GLU A 186 3.30 9.66 4.61
N GLN A 187 4.38 8.89 4.71
CA GLN A 187 5.72 9.32 4.33
C GLN A 187 6.34 8.32 3.36
N TYR A 188 6.92 8.83 2.28
CA TYR A 188 7.62 8.04 1.27
C TYR A 188 9.12 8.29 1.41
N ILE A 189 9.90 7.20 1.57
CA ILE A 189 11.33 7.25 1.90
C ILE A 189 12.07 6.30 0.97
N THR A 190 13.17 6.76 0.39
CA THR A 190 14.10 5.92 -0.36
C THR A 190 15.38 5.75 0.44
N ILE A 191 15.80 4.50 0.66
CA ILE A 191 17.04 4.14 1.33
C ILE A 191 18.05 3.68 0.27
N GLY A 192 19.24 4.28 0.27
CA GLY A 192 20.36 3.86 -0.57
C GLY A 192 20.35 4.45 -1.98
N GLY A 193 19.62 5.53 -2.25
CA GLY A 193 19.79 6.29 -3.51
C GLY A 193 21.17 6.94 -3.58
N ASN A 194 21.85 6.85 -4.73
CA ASN A 194 22.98 7.72 -4.96
C ASN A 194 22.49 9.16 -4.97
N GLU A 195 22.97 9.98 -4.06
CA GLU A 195 22.89 11.42 -4.16
C GLU A 195 23.70 11.82 -5.39
N SER A 196 23.02 12.15 -6.46
CA SER A 196 23.60 12.78 -7.66
C SER A 196 22.88 14.08 -7.95
#